data_bfa7f945a905391d702eeb432cd20668
#
_entry.id   bfa7f945a905391d702eeb432cd20668
#
_cell.length_a   1.000
_cell.length_b   1.000
_cell.length_c   1.000
_cell.angle_alpha   90.00
_cell.angle_beta   90.00
_cell.angle_gamma   90.00
#
_symmetry.space_group_name_H-M   'P 1'
#
loop_
_entity.id
_entity.type
_entity.pdbx_description
1 polymer ?
#
loop_
_entity_poly.entity_id
_entity_poly.type
_entity_poly.pdbx_seq_one_letter_code
_entity_poly.pdbx_strand_id
1 'polypeptide(L)'
;MDRHLTALITCLTFALAVPAVAPAAESATLTKTSAKSPVRKAQVKLKVRTSSEGRIFEVRNDFDVPVRVELRLQRTVNVAGAERPIRQVIEPRSTVQLAVIRKRQQGFPMHFDQAFSYSPQLPVGTLPLTADAVPGSGPGGLGYGYAWPWRQGVYYVTQGAGGDFSHNTPKGRYAVDIAMPEGTPIAAARAGTVVDIENGQFGHGPSPSGNFVRIAHEDGSQSAYLHLRRGSVKVRPGERVEVGAPLAESGNTGRSTGPHLHFVVQAYEGGELVSIPFRFVRPLAALPNMALGD
;
A
#
# COMPACT_ATOMS: atom_id res chain seq x y z
N MET A 1 -39.91 42.53 75.25
CA MET A 1 -40.12 43.88 74.61
C MET A 1 -40.03 43.68 73.11
N ASP A 2 -41.20 43.84 72.58
CA ASP A 2 -41.57 43.65 71.17
C ASP A 2 -40.84 44.55 70.19
N ARG A 3 -40.66 44.03 69.00
CA ARG A 3 -40.96 44.82 67.77
C ARG A 3 -41.09 43.90 66.57
N HIS A 4 -42.32 43.74 66.11
CA HIS A 4 -42.68 43.18 64.82
C HIS A 4 -42.10 44.03 63.66
N LEU A 5 -41.62 43.42 62.66
CA LEU A 5 -41.37 44.06 61.36
C LEU A 5 -42.00 43.22 60.27
N THR A 6 -43.12 43.75 59.78
CA THR A 6 -43.91 43.19 58.67
C THR A 6 -43.22 43.51 57.40
N ALA A 7 -42.83 42.48 56.63
CA ALA A 7 -42.28 42.63 55.29
C ALA A 7 -43.39 42.41 54.23
N LEU A 8 -43.63 43.40 53.43
CA LEU A 8 -44.55 43.42 52.28
C LEU A 8 -43.95 42.53 51.17
N ILE A 9 -44.65 41.51 50.76
CA ILE A 9 -44.31 40.70 49.56
C ILE A 9 -45.02 41.33 48.37
N THR A 10 -44.23 41.97 47.49
CA THR A 10 -44.72 42.47 46.21
C THR A 10 -44.61 41.34 45.18
N CYS A 11 -45.78 40.88 44.74
CA CYS A 11 -45.87 39.83 43.74
C CYS A 11 -45.63 40.44 42.34
N LEU A 12 -44.50 40.22 41.74
CA LEU A 12 -44.18 40.63 40.37
C LEU A 12 -44.52 39.46 39.41
N THR A 13 -45.60 39.61 38.68
CA THR A 13 -46.06 38.70 37.65
C THR A 13 -45.16 38.86 36.37
N PHE A 14 -44.26 37.97 36.13
CA PHE A 14 -43.56 37.89 34.85
C PHE A 14 -44.43 37.12 33.82
N ALA A 15 -44.89 37.82 32.81
CA ALA A 15 -45.50 37.19 31.64
C ALA A 15 -44.44 36.50 30.81
N LEU A 16 -44.46 35.17 30.75
CA LEU A 16 -43.64 34.35 29.86
C LEU A 16 -44.22 34.48 28.42
N ALA A 17 -43.48 35.18 27.57
CA ALA A 17 -43.71 35.17 26.14
C ALA A 17 -43.24 33.82 25.57
N VAL A 18 -44.15 33.02 25.04
CA VAL A 18 -43.87 31.81 24.29
C VAL A 18 -43.36 32.20 22.91
N PRO A 19 -42.16 31.81 22.48
CA PRO A 19 -41.74 32.05 21.12
C PRO A 19 -42.51 31.11 20.16
N ALA A 20 -43.02 31.71 19.09
CA ALA A 20 -43.72 31.02 18.01
C ALA A 20 -42.80 29.96 17.36
N VAL A 21 -43.32 28.74 17.26
CA VAL A 21 -42.72 27.66 16.51
C VAL A 21 -42.78 27.99 15.02
N ALA A 22 -41.61 28.15 14.39
CA ALA A 22 -41.50 28.26 12.94
C ALA A 22 -41.86 26.90 12.29
N PRO A 23 -42.49 26.87 11.12
CA PRO A 23 -42.85 25.64 10.44
C PRO A 23 -41.60 24.89 9.99
N ALA A 24 -41.65 23.58 10.15
CA ALA A 24 -40.60 22.63 9.77
C ALA A 24 -40.17 22.83 8.32
N ALA A 25 -38.87 22.99 8.11
CA ALA A 25 -38.25 22.98 6.80
C ALA A 25 -38.47 21.61 6.15
N GLU A 26 -38.95 21.62 4.93
CA GLU A 26 -39.10 20.47 4.06
C GLU A 26 -37.78 19.68 3.99
N SER A 27 -37.90 18.39 4.27
CA SER A 27 -36.83 17.40 4.11
C SER A 27 -36.43 17.30 2.64
N ALA A 28 -35.37 17.98 2.24
CA ALA A 28 -34.78 17.82 0.95
C ALA A 28 -34.23 16.39 0.89
N THR A 29 -34.90 15.53 0.14
CA THR A 29 -34.44 14.18 -0.21
C THR A 29 -33.17 14.32 -1.03
N LEU A 30 -32.01 14.15 -0.37
CA LEU A 30 -30.72 13.98 -1.02
C LEU A 30 -30.76 12.67 -1.82
N THR A 31 -31.13 12.76 -3.08
CA THR A 31 -30.90 11.71 -4.06
C THR A 31 -29.40 11.45 -4.15
N LYS A 32 -28.92 10.42 -3.45
CA LYS A 32 -27.56 9.89 -3.63
C LYS A 32 -27.44 9.31 -5.04
N THR A 33 -27.17 10.16 -6.00
CA THR A 33 -26.65 9.71 -7.30
C THR A 33 -25.20 9.29 -7.07
N SER A 34 -25.02 8.07 -6.60
CA SER A 34 -23.72 7.41 -6.58
C SER A 34 -23.36 7.05 -8.03
N ALA A 35 -22.82 8.02 -8.75
CA ALA A 35 -22.09 7.73 -9.96
C ALA A 35 -20.84 6.93 -9.54
N LYS A 36 -20.93 5.60 -9.64
CA LYS A 36 -19.78 4.70 -9.61
C LYS A 36 -18.90 5.03 -10.81
N SER A 37 -18.01 6.01 -10.65
CA SER A 37 -16.90 6.18 -11.59
C SER A 37 -16.16 4.85 -11.65
N PRO A 38 -15.88 4.29 -12.84
CA PRO A 38 -15.09 3.08 -12.94
C PRO A 38 -13.75 3.35 -12.26
N VAL A 39 -13.44 2.57 -11.21
CA VAL A 39 -12.15 2.63 -10.51
C VAL A 39 -11.08 2.30 -11.55
N ARG A 40 -10.50 3.32 -12.16
CA ARG A 40 -9.35 3.15 -13.04
C ARG A 40 -8.22 2.59 -12.17
N LYS A 41 -7.81 1.36 -12.48
CA LYS A 41 -6.65 0.71 -11.86
C LYS A 41 -5.46 1.65 -12.06
N ALA A 42 -4.98 2.30 -11.00
CA ALA A 42 -3.78 3.11 -11.07
C ALA A 42 -2.62 2.17 -11.42
N GLN A 43 -1.87 2.49 -12.45
CA GLN A 43 -0.78 1.65 -12.97
C GLN A 43 0.33 2.54 -13.52
N VAL A 44 1.53 2.01 -13.52
CA VAL A 44 2.57 2.51 -14.40
C VAL A 44 2.44 1.79 -15.72
N LYS A 45 2.21 2.55 -16.79
CA LYS A 45 2.00 2.00 -18.14
C LYS A 45 3.20 2.33 -19.00
N LEU A 46 3.81 1.29 -19.56
CA LEU A 46 4.80 1.42 -20.61
C LEU A 46 4.09 1.29 -21.96
N LYS A 47 4.25 2.30 -22.81
CA LYS A 47 3.80 2.30 -24.18
C LYS A 47 5.00 2.38 -25.12
N VAL A 48 5.05 1.48 -26.10
CA VAL A 48 6.11 1.46 -27.10
C VAL A 48 5.50 1.84 -28.45
N ARG A 49 6.08 2.83 -29.12
CA ARG A 49 5.70 3.27 -30.46
C ARG A 49 6.88 3.11 -31.40
N THR A 50 6.60 2.76 -32.64
CA THR A 50 7.59 2.76 -33.73
C THR A 50 7.54 4.11 -34.44
N SER A 51 8.68 4.72 -34.71
CA SER A 51 8.84 5.94 -35.46
C SER A 51 9.93 5.76 -36.52
N SER A 52 10.11 6.75 -37.41
CA SER A 52 11.24 6.79 -38.34
C SER A 52 12.60 6.80 -37.63
N GLU A 53 12.67 7.35 -36.40
CA GLU A 53 13.89 7.43 -35.61
C GLU A 53 14.20 6.14 -34.82
N GLY A 54 13.21 5.26 -34.60
CA GLY A 54 13.39 4.04 -33.81
C GLY A 54 12.17 3.65 -32.98
N ARG A 55 12.40 3.06 -31.84
CA ARG A 55 11.35 2.69 -30.85
C ARG A 55 11.30 3.74 -29.74
N ILE A 56 10.15 4.39 -29.60
CA ILE A 56 9.89 5.37 -28.54
C ILE A 56 9.22 4.66 -27.37
N PHE A 57 9.81 4.78 -26.20
CA PHE A 57 9.28 4.29 -24.93
C PHE A 57 8.68 5.45 -24.15
N GLU A 58 7.40 5.37 -23.88
CA GLU A 58 6.64 6.36 -23.13
C GLU A 58 6.10 5.71 -21.87
N VAL A 59 6.31 6.33 -20.73
CA VAL A 59 5.84 5.84 -19.44
C VAL A 59 4.83 6.82 -18.88
N ARG A 60 3.69 6.29 -18.45
CA ARG A 60 2.67 7.02 -17.72
C ARG A 60 2.58 6.52 -16.29
N ASN A 61 2.72 7.43 -15.35
CA ASN A 61 2.49 7.19 -13.94
C ASN A 61 1.05 7.61 -13.57
N ASP A 62 0.18 6.64 -13.29
CA ASP A 62 -1.20 6.89 -12.86
C ASP A 62 -1.33 6.93 -11.31
N PHE A 63 -0.23 6.83 -10.56
CA PHE A 63 -0.22 6.97 -9.10
C PHE A 63 -0.15 8.43 -8.65
N ASP A 64 -0.51 8.67 -7.38
CA ASP A 64 -0.39 9.97 -6.70
C ASP A 64 0.99 10.18 -6.05
N VAL A 65 1.94 9.28 -6.30
CA VAL A 65 3.32 9.32 -5.81
C VAL A 65 4.30 9.19 -6.97
N PRO A 66 5.52 9.76 -6.87
CA PRO A 66 6.55 9.55 -7.88
C PRO A 66 6.89 8.07 -7.98
N VAL A 67 7.27 7.60 -9.17
CA VAL A 67 7.73 6.23 -9.39
C VAL A 67 9.10 6.22 -10.03
N ARG A 68 10.02 5.39 -9.52
CA ARG A 68 11.26 5.06 -10.20
C ARG A 68 10.97 3.94 -11.16
N VAL A 69 11.31 4.13 -12.42
CA VAL A 69 11.20 3.12 -13.47
C VAL A 69 12.57 2.64 -13.90
N GLU A 70 12.65 1.40 -14.30
CA GLU A 70 13.83 0.81 -14.92
C GLU A 70 13.42 0.04 -16.17
N LEU A 71 14.02 0.39 -17.30
CA LEU A 71 13.91 -0.33 -18.56
C LEU A 71 15.25 -0.96 -18.90
N ARG A 72 15.29 -2.28 -19.01
CA ARG A 72 16.46 -3.06 -19.49
C ARG A 72 16.15 -3.62 -20.86
N LEU A 73 17.09 -3.46 -21.78
CA LEU A 73 17.05 -4.14 -23.05
C LEU A 73 17.97 -5.36 -23.02
N GLN A 74 17.50 -6.49 -23.52
CA GLN A 74 18.20 -7.76 -23.51
C GLN A 74 18.20 -8.36 -24.92
N ARG A 75 19.12 -9.28 -25.19
CA ARG A 75 19.26 -9.95 -26.49
C ARG A 75 19.24 -8.95 -27.66
N THR A 76 20.01 -7.90 -27.54
CA THR A 76 19.99 -6.75 -28.46
C THR A 76 20.76 -7.07 -29.73
N VAL A 77 20.12 -6.80 -30.88
CA VAL A 77 20.74 -6.87 -32.21
C VAL A 77 20.52 -5.52 -32.90
N ASN A 78 21.57 -4.89 -33.37
CA ASN A 78 21.54 -3.60 -34.06
C ASN A 78 20.85 -2.48 -33.25
N VAL A 79 21.13 -2.42 -31.95
CA VAL A 79 20.60 -1.43 -31.01
C VAL A 79 21.71 -0.49 -30.57
N ALA A 80 21.48 0.81 -30.58
CA ALA A 80 22.40 1.80 -30.05
C ALA A 80 22.02 2.15 -28.60
N GLY A 81 23.06 2.21 -27.70
CA GLY A 81 22.87 2.69 -26.32
C GLY A 81 22.15 1.74 -25.37
N ALA A 82 22.20 0.44 -25.63
CA ALA A 82 21.48 -0.58 -24.86
C ALA A 82 22.28 -1.20 -23.71
N GLU A 83 23.51 -0.75 -23.48
CA GLU A 83 24.47 -1.42 -22.56
C GLU A 83 24.12 -1.20 -21.07
N ARG A 84 23.33 -0.21 -20.76
CA ARG A 84 22.93 0.12 -19.37
C ARG A 84 21.42 0.22 -19.23
N PRO A 85 20.88 -0.15 -18.06
CA PRO A 85 19.48 0.09 -17.76
C PRO A 85 19.15 1.58 -17.80
N ILE A 86 18.02 1.92 -18.39
CA ILE A 86 17.49 3.28 -18.41
C ILE A 86 16.64 3.44 -17.16
N ARG A 87 17.01 4.39 -16.29
CA ARG A 87 16.34 4.67 -15.03
C ARG A 87 15.89 6.10 -14.98
N GLN A 88 14.65 6.32 -14.54
CA GLN A 88 14.10 7.66 -14.36
C GLN A 88 13.06 7.66 -13.25
N VAL A 89 12.91 8.81 -12.56
CA VAL A 89 11.77 9.06 -11.66
C VAL A 89 10.70 9.77 -12.49
N ILE A 90 9.49 9.25 -12.42
CA ILE A 90 8.32 9.78 -13.11
C ILE A 90 7.40 10.38 -12.06
N GLU A 91 7.14 11.67 -12.19
CA GLU A 91 6.30 12.41 -11.24
C GLU A 91 4.85 11.87 -11.18
N PRO A 92 4.11 12.14 -10.10
CA PRO A 92 2.72 11.74 -9.98
C PRO A 92 1.88 12.21 -11.17
N ARG A 93 0.94 11.38 -11.61
CA ARG A 93 -0.05 11.69 -12.64
C ARG A 93 0.52 12.21 -13.96
N SER A 94 1.78 11.91 -14.24
CA SER A 94 2.51 12.41 -15.40
C SER A 94 2.77 11.34 -16.47
N THR A 95 3.09 11.80 -17.66
CA THR A 95 3.52 10.96 -18.79
C THR A 95 4.81 11.54 -19.35
N VAL A 96 5.83 10.70 -19.48
CA VAL A 96 7.13 11.11 -20.02
C VAL A 96 7.61 10.16 -21.10
N GLN A 97 8.37 10.70 -22.05
CA GLN A 97 9.15 9.89 -22.97
C GLN A 97 10.41 9.42 -22.26
N LEU A 98 10.46 8.14 -21.91
CA LEU A 98 11.58 7.54 -21.18
C LEU A 98 12.83 7.39 -22.05
N ALA A 99 12.64 6.95 -23.29
CA ALA A 99 13.75 6.72 -24.20
C ALA A 99 13.32 6.68 -25.67
N VAL A 100 14.29 6.94 -26.55
CA VAL A 100 14.20 6.61 -27.98
C VAL A 100 15.35 5.65 -28.30
N ILE A 101 15.01 4.42 -28.63
CA ILE A 101 15.98 3.37 -28.96
C ILE A 101 16.16 3.35 -30.47
N ARG A 102 17.39 3.64 -30.94
CA ARG A 102 17.73 3.78 -32.34
C ARG A 102 18.48 2.58 -32.86
N LYS A 103 18.43 2.38 -34.16
CA LYS A 103 19.31 1.43 -34.86
C LYS A 103 20.77 1.90 -34.79
N ARG A 104 21.69 0.98 -34.53
CA ARG A 104 23.15 1.26 -34.63
C ARG A 104 23.57 1.45 -36.08
N GLN A 105 23.00 0.64 -36.95
CA GLN A 105 23.27 0.68 -38.43
C GLN A 105 21.96 0.70 -39.19
N GLN A 106 21.80 1.67 -40.11
CA GLN A 106 20.64 1.77 -40.97
C GLN A 106 20.64 0.63 -42.00
N GLY A 107 19.45 0.26 -42.49
CA GLY A 107 19.30 -0.83 -43.46
C GLY A 107 19.19 -2.23 -42.83
N PHE A 108 19.61 -2.41 -41.60
CA PHE A 108 19.52 -3.71 -40.88
C PHE A 108 18.35 -3.71 -39.89
N PRO A 109 17.73 -4.88 -39.64
CA PRO A 109 16.68 -5.01 -38.65
C PRO A 109 17.22 -4.76 -37.25
N MET A 110 16.39 -4.15 -36.39
CA MET A 110 16.65 -3.98 -34.97
C MET A 110 15.80 -4.97 -34.17
N HIS A 111 16.44 -5.71 -33.28
CA HIS A 111 15.74 -6.63 -32.38
C HIS A 111 16.24 -6.47 -30.95
N PHE A 112 15.34 -6.62 -29.97
CA PHE A 112 15.64 -6.70 -28.55
C PHE A 112 14.44 -7.22 -27.78
N ASP A 113 14.69 -7.80 -26.64
CA ASP A 113 13.69 -8.01 -25.59
C ASP A 113 13.78 -6.88 -24.58
N GLN A 114 12.64 -6.60 -23.94
CA GLN A 114 12.57 -5.57 -22.91
C GLN A 114 12.08 -6.14 -21.59
N ALA A 115 12.74 -5.76 -20.52
CA ALA A 115 12.25 -5.94 -19.16
C ALA A 115 11.97 -4.55 -18.57
N PHE A 116 10.76 -4.37 -18.05
CA PHE A 116 10.33 -3.11 -17.45
C PHE A 116 9.88 -3.37 -16.02
N SER A 117 10.42 -2.59 -15.10
CA SER A 117 10.03 -2.61 -13.71
C SER A 117 9.85 -1.19 -13.19
N TYR A 118 9.05 -1.05 -12.14
CA TYR A 118 8.88 0.23 -11.47
C TYR A 118 8.78 0.02 -9.95
N SER A 119 9.12 1.05 -9.21
CA SER A 119 8.94 1.11 -7.77
C SER A 119 8.48 2.52 -7.37
N PRO A 120 7.38 2.64 -6.62
CA PRO A 120 6.94 3.91 -6.09
C PRO A 120 8.04 4.53 -5.23
N GLN A 121 8.23 5.86 -5.39
CA GLN A 121 9.16 6.63 -4.58
C GLN A 121 8.35 7.44 -3.61
N LEU A 122 8.53 7.17 -2.32
CA LEU A 122 8.06 8.12 -1.32
C LEU A 122 9.12 9.22 -1.15
N PRO A 123 8.71 10.45 -0.88
CA PRO A 123 9.63 11.50 -0.51
C PRO A 123 10.41 11.03 0.72
N VAL A 124 11.68 10.71 0.53
CA VAL A 124 12.61 10.53 1.65
C VAL A 124 12.81 11.93 2.22
N GLY A 125 12.29 12.19 3.42
CA GLY A 125 12.72 13.32 4.21
C GLY A 125 11.82 14.56 4.24
N THR A 126 10.51 14.47 4.04
CA THR A 126 9.59 15.59 4.33
C THR A 126 8.77 15.43 5.60
N LEU A 127 9.08 14.42 6.41
CA LEU A 127 8.56 14.36 7.77
C LEU A 127 9.64 14.86 8.72
N PRO A 128 9.35 15.88 9.55
CA PRO A 128 10.25 16.25 10.61
C PRO A 128 10.43 14.99 11.47
N LEU A 129 11.67 14.56 11.64
CA LEU A 129 12.05 13.65 12.72
C LEU A 129 11.76 14.40 14.01
N THR A 130 10.50 14.37 14.47
CA THR A 130 10.17 14.84 15.80
C THR A 130 10.87 13.90 16.77
N ALA A 131 11.61 14.47 17.71
CA ALA A 131 12.48 13.80 18.66
C ALA A 131 11.78 12.82 19.63
N ASP A 132 10.49 12.57 19.46
CA ASP A 132 9.68 11.62 20.19
C ASP A 132 9.61 10.24 19.50
N ALA A 133 10.48 9.99 18.53
CA ALA A 133 10.66 8.67 17.97
C ALA A 133 11.10 7.71 19.10
N VAL A 134 10.26 6.73 19.37
CA VAL A 134 10.55 5.65 20.33
C VAL A 134 11.96 5.13 20.08
N PRO A 135 12.83 5.01 21.11
CA PRO A 135 14.20 4.51 20.93
C PRO A 135 14.19 3.18 20.17
N GLY A 136 14.87 3.12 19.03
CA GLY A 136 14.89 1.98 18.12
C GLY A 136 14.04 2.12 16.86
N SER A 137 13.48 3.29 16.57
CA SER A 137 12.61 3.57 15.42
C SER A 137 13.33 4.00 14.12
N GLY A 138 14.62 3.69 13.99
CA GLY A 138 15.32 3.86 12.71
C GLY A 138 14.91 2.79 11.68
N PRO A 139 15.24 2.98 10.38
CA PRO A 139 15.06 1.94 9.37
C PRO A 139 15.78 0.66 9.81
N GLY A 140 15.04 -0.42 10.06
CA GLY A 140 15.57 -1.67 10.64
C GLY A 140 15.46 -1.79 12.15
N GLY A 141 14.88 -0.81 12.86
CA GLY A 141 14.67 -0.90 14.31
C GLY A 141 13.46 -1.78 14.65
N LEU A 142 13.61 -2.68 15.65
CA LEU A 142 12.51 -3.45 16.25
C LEU A 142 11.53 -2.56 17.03
N GLY A 143 11.63 -1.23 16.89
CA GLY A 143 10.94 -0.26 17.74
C GLY A 143 9.41 -0.22 17.58
N TYR A 144 8.89 -0.35 16.37
CA TYR A 144 7.44 -0.30 16.15
C TYR A 144 6.80 -1.69 16.27
N GLY A 145 5.75 -1.79 17.10
CA GLY A 145 4.92 -3.00 17.19
C GLY A 145 3.80 -2.96 16.15
N TYR A 146 3.83 -3.85 15.17
CA TYR A 146 2.77 -4.00 14.18
C TYR A 146 1.55 -4.68 14.79
N ALA A 147 0.34 -4.22 14.50
CA ALA A 147 -0.87 -4.96 14.79
C ALA A 147 -0.92 -6.24 13.95
N TRP A 148 -1.66 -7.26 14.39
CA TRP A 148 -1.94 -8.37 13.49
C TRP A 148 -2.72 -7.89 12.28
N PRO A 149 -2.35 -8.31 11.06
CA PRO A 149 -2.99 -7.88 9.82
C PRO A 149 -4.35 -8.56 9.58
N TRP A 150 -5.05 -8.96 10.62
CA TRP A 150 -6.43 -9.46 10.63
C TRP A 150 -7.12 -9.08 11.95
N ARG A 151 -8.44 -9.09 11.96
CA ARG A 151 -9.22 -8.66 13.15
C ARG A 151 -9.78 -9.78 13.99
N GLN A 152 -10.11 -10.90 13.37
CA GLN A 152 -10.82 -12.02 14.01
C GLN A 152 -10.21 -13.35 13.58
N GLY A 153 -10.32 -14.34 14.45
CA GLY A 153 -9.81 -15.68 14.21
C GLY A 153 -8.44 -15.93 14.84
N VAL A 154 -8.14 -17.21 15.00
CA VAL A 154 -6.83 -17.73 15.41
C VAL A 154 -6.29 -18.51 14.21
N TYR A 155 -5.10 -18.15 13.75
CA TYR A 155 -4.48 -18.73 12.57
C TYR A 155 -3.12 -19.33 12.92
N TYR A 156 -2.53 -20.06 11.98
CA TYR A 156 -1.29 -20.79 12.18
C TYR A 156 -0.15 -20.13 11.43
N VAL A 157 1.02 -20.01 12.07
CA VAL A 157 2.26 -19.66 11.39
C VAL A 157 2.77 -20.91 10.68
N THR A 158 2.89 -20.85 9.36
CA THR A 158 3.39 -21.94 8.53
C THR A 158 4.85 -21.76 8.13
N GLN A 159 5.33 -20.51 8.11
CA GLN A 159 6.73 -20.19 7.88
C GLN A 159 7.07 -18.87 8.58
N GLY A 160 8.14 -18.87 9.36
CA GLY A 160 8.68 -17.68 10.00
C GLY A 160 9.88 -17.09 9.27
N ALA A 161 10.54 -16.12 9.90
CA ALA A 161 11.74 -15.51 9.39
C ALA A 161 12.87 -16.55 9.17
N GLY A 162 13.56 -16.42 8.02
CA GLY A 162 14.64 -17.33 7.65
C GLY A 162 14.20 -18.71 7.19
N GLY A 163 12.90 -18.93 6.96
CA GLY A 163 12.37 -20.20 6.48
C GLY A 163 12.90 -20.57 5.08
N ASP A 164 13.27 -21.84 4.90
CA ASP A 164 14.02 -22.32 3.73
C ASP A 164 13.23 -22.29 2.42
N PHE A 165 11.91 -22.35 2.50
CA PHE A 165 11.07 -22.46 1.30
C PHE A 165 11.03 -21.15 0.49
N SER A 166 10.81 -20.00 1.13
CA SER A 166 10.66 -18.70 0.44
C SER A 166 11.26 -17.51 1.21
N HIS A 167 11.56 -17.67 2.52
CA HIS A 167 12.08 -16.60 3.37
C HIS A 167 13.62 -16.60 3.45
N ASN A 168 14.28 -16.96 2.35
CA ASN A 168 15.74 -17.02 2.21
C ASN A 168 16.32 -15.98 1.25
N THR A 169 15.50 -15.04 0.78
CA THR A 169 15.91 -13.95 -0.11
C THR A 169 16.07 -12.64 0.66
N PRO A 170 16.87 -11.67 0.18
CA PRO A 170 16.96 -10.35 0.82
C PRO A 170 15.60 -9.69 1.02
N LYS A 171 14.67 -9.84 0.08
CA LYS A 171 13.32 -9.24 0.15
C LYS A 171 12.35 -9.94 1.10
N GLY A 172 12.58 -11.21 1.43
CA GLY A 172 11.64 -12.04 2.18
C GLY A 172 12.19 -12.63 3.48
N ARG A 173 13.47 -12.45 3.80
CA ARG A 173 14.13 -13.12 4.94
C ARG A 173 13.36 -13.01 6.26
N TYR A 174 12.74 -11.87 6.51
CA TYR A 174 12.00 -11.61 7.76
C TYR A 174 10.48 -11.69 7.57
N ALA A 175 10.03 -12.26 6.47
CA ALA A 175 8.60 -12.47 6.24
C ALA A 175 8.02 -13.54 7.18
N VAL A 176 6.69 -13.49 7.31
CA VAL A 176 5.89 -14.48 8.03
C VAL A 176 4.73 -14.91 7.16
N ASP A 177 4.57 -16.23 6.99
CA ASP A 177 3.42 -16.84 6.34
C ASP A 177 2.44 -17.32 7.41
N ILE A 178 1.20 -16.89 7.29
CA ILE A 178 0.12 -17.17 8.23
C ILE A 178 -1.01 -17.85 7.46
N ALA A 179 -1.16 -19.17 7.68
CA ALA A 179 -2.23 -19.94 7.06
C ALA A 179 -3.59 -19.44 7.54
N MET A 180 -4.46 -19.12 6.60
CA MET A 180 -5.82 -18.69 6.86
C MET A 180 -6.72 -18.97 5.65
N PRO A 181 -8.02 -19.21 5.85
CA PRO A 181 -8.96 -19.44 4.74
C PRO A 181 -8.94 -18.28 3.74
N GLU A 182 -9.12 -18.58 2.45
CA GLU A 182 -9.37 -17.54 1.45
C GLU A 182 -10.60 -16.72 1.85
N GLY A 183 -10.53 -15.40 1.64
CA GLY A 183 -11.61 -14.49 2.02
C GLY A 183 -11.50 -13.95 3.45
N THR A 184 -10.48 -14.34 4.23
CA THR A 184 -10.25 -13.76 5.55
C THR A 184 -9.96 -12.25 5.41
N PRO A 185 -10.67 -11.36 6.14
CA PRO A 185 -10.46 -9.93 6.06
C PRO A 185 -9.06 -9.51 6.52
N ILE A 186 -8.31 -8.87 5.65
CA ILE A 186 -6.97 -8.33 5.91
C ILE A 186 -7.06 -6.84 6.20
N ALA A 187 -6.34 -6.42 7.24
CA ALA A 187 -6.31 -5.05 7.72
C ALA A 187 -4.89 -4.49 7.79
N ALA A 188 -4.75 -3.16 7.74
CA ALA A 188 -3.47 -2.50 7.88
C ALA A 188 -2.87 -2.73 9.27
N ALA A 189 -1.67 -3.30 9.33
CA ALA A 189 -0.96 -3.58 10.57
C ALA A 189 -0.28 -2.33 11.16
N ARG A 190 -0.10 -1.29 10.35
CA ARG A 190 0.46 0.01 10.72
C ARG A 190 -0.13 1.08 9.81
N ALA A 191 -0.34 2.29 10.35
CA ALA A 191 -0.77 3.45 9.58
C ALA A 191 0.29 3.85 8.54
N GLY A 192 -0.18 4.39 7.42
CA GLY A 192 0.71 4.84 6.35
C GLY A 192 -0.02 5.20 5.06
N THR A 193 0.74 5.29 3.98
CA THR A 193 0.20 5.58 2.65
C THR A 193 0.36 4.36 1.74
N VAL A 194 -0.71 3.93 1.10
CA VAL A 194 -0.68 2.85 0.11
C VAL A 194 0.16 3.31 -1.08
N VAL A 195 1.21 2.56 -1.41
CA VAL A 195 2.14 2.94 -2.49
C VAL A 195 2.04 2.06 -3.70
N ASP A 196 1.59 0.81 -3.53
CA ASP A 196 1.48 -0.13 -4.65
C ASP A 196 0.42 -1.19 -4.37
N ILE A 197 -0.27 -1.62 -5.42
CA ILE A 197 -1.23 -2.72 -5.35
C ILE A 197 -1.19 -3.57 -6.62
N GLU A 198 -1.50 -4.85 -6.49
CA GLU A 198 -1.96 -5.72 -7.56
C GLU A 198 -3.29 -6.36 -7.14
N ASN A 199 -4.27 -6.39 -8.04
CA ASN A 199 -5.62 -6.87 -7.71
C ASN A 199 -6.25 -7.74 -8.81
N GLY A 200 -5.53 -7.96 -9.91
CA GLY A 200 -6.06 -8.63 -11.10
C GLY A 200 -5.50 -10.01 -11.36
N GLN A 201 -4.45 -10.42 -10.64
CA GLN A 201 -3.79 -11.68 -10.90
C GLN A 201 -4.68 -12.88 -10.55
N PHE A 202 -4.67 -13.87 -11.43
CA PHE A 202 -5.43 -15.11 -11.30
C PHE A 202 -4.51 -16.28 -11.01
N GLY A 203 -4.83 -17.11 -10.02
CA GLY A 203 -4.07 -18.32 -9.67
C GLY A 203 -2.57 -18.03 -9.49
N HIS A 204 -1.74 -18.92 -10.01
CA HIS A 204 -0.28 -18.81 -9.96
C HIS A 204 0.32 -17.83 -10.98
N GLY A 205 -0.40 -16.87 -11.47
CA GLY A 205 -0.04 -15.90 -12.51
C GLY A 205 1.42 -15.40 -12.54
N PRO A 206 1.75 -14.43 -13.39
CA PRO A 206 3.16 -14.10 -13.70
C PRO A 206 3.93 -13.44 -12.55
N SER A 207 3.24 -12.84 -11.60
CA SER A 207 3.89 -12.23 -10.43
C SER A 207 4.00 -13.24 -9.27
N PRO A 208 5.20 -13.50 -8.73
CA PRO A 208 5.36 -14.35 -7.56
C PRO A 208 4.59 -13.84 -6.33
N SER A 209 4.41 -12.54 -6.19
CA SER A 209 3.69 -11.92 -5.07
C SER A 209 2.17 -12.11 -5.14
N GLY A 210 1.62 -12.53 -6.28
CA GLY A 210 0.19 -12.57 -6.49
C GLY A 210 -0.44 -11.19 -6.46
N ASN A 211 -1.68 -11.11 -5.95
CA ASN A 211 -2.27 -9.83 -5.62
C ASN A 211 -1.72 -9.35 -4.28
N PHE A 212 -1.51 -8.05 -4.15
CA PHE A 212 -0.90 -7.50 -2.95
C PHE A 212 -1.33 -6.06 -2.68
N VAL A 213 -1.08 -5.63 -1.45
CA VAL A 213 -1.08 -4.23 -1.02
C VAL A 213 0.26 -3.93 -0.37
N ARG A 214 0.82 -2.78 -0.66
CA ARG A 214 2.04 -2.26 -0.05
C ARG A 214 1.76 -0.89 0.57
N ILE A 215 2.15 -0.72 1.83
CA ILE A 215 1.94 0.51 2.60
C ILE A 215 3.30 1.03 3.05
N ALA A 216 3.58 2.29 2.76
CA ALA A 216 4.74 2.98 3.26
C ALA A 216 4.44 3.71 4.56
N HIS A 217 5.38 3.67 5.48
CA HIS A 217 5.32 4.22 6.82
C HIS A 217 6.22 5.45 6.98
N GLU A 218 5.96 6.21 8.03
CA GLU A 218 6.66 7.48 8.30
C GLU A 218 8.18 7.32 8.53
N ASP A 219 8.62 6.13 8.98
CA ASP A 219 10.03 5.82 9.19
C ASP A 219 10.76 5.35 7.91
N GLY A 220 10.12 5.41 6.75
CA GLY A 220 10.66 4.96 5.48
C GLY A 220 10.56 3.45 5.24
N SER A 221 10.06 2.68 6.19
CA SER A 221 9.76 1.27 5.98
C SER A 221 8.44 1.08 5.22
N GLN A 222 8.24 -0.13 4.71
CA GLN A 222 7.01 -0.52 4.02
C GLN A 222 6.54 -1.87 4.54
N SER A 223 5.24 -2.00 4.81
CA SER A 223 4.63 -3.32 4.99
C SER A 223 4.00 -3.81 3.70
N ALA A 224 4.13 -5.10 3.41
CA ALA A 224 3.55 -5.74 2.25
C ALA A 224 2.70 -6.95 2.67
N TYR A 225 1.53 -7.04 2.04
CA TYR A 225 0.48 -8.04 2.26
C TYR A 225 0.28 -8.75 0.93
N LEU A 226 0.75 -9.99 0.79
CA LEU A 226 0.82 -10.72 -0.47
C LEU A 226 -0.16 -11.90 -0.52
N HIS A 227 -0.28 -12.47 -1.72
CA HIS A 227 -1.13 -13.61 -2.06
C HIS A 227 -2.63 -13.37 -1.86
N LEU A 228 -3.04 -12.10 -1.93
CA LEU A 228 -4.42 -11.68 -1.70
C LEU A 228 -5.39 -12.23 -2.75
N ARG A 229 -6.65 -12.35 -2.38
CA ARG A 229 -7.72 -12.78 -3.26
C ARG A 229 -7.91 -11.78 -4.41
N ARG A 230 -8.09 -12.29 -5.62
CA ARG A 230 -8.35 -11.48 -6.80
C ARG A 230 -9.59 -10.61 -6.61
N GLY A 231 -9.48 -9.33 -6.95
CA GLY A 231 -10.60 -8.38 -6.91
C GLY A 231 -10.98 -7.91 -5.51
N SER A 232 -10.26 -8.36 -4.45
CA SER A 232 -10.62 -8.06 -3.07
C SER A 232 -9.98 -6.79 -2.51
N VAL A 233 -8.98 -6.21 -3.18
CA VAL A 233 -8.28 -5.00 -2.71
C VAL A 233 -9.25 -3.82 -2.69
N LYS A 234 -9.36 -3.17 -1.52
CA LYS A 234 -10.33 -2.10 -1.22
C LYS A 234 -9.71 -0.71 -1.22
N VAL A 235 -8.38 -0.65 -1.26
CA VAL A 235 -7.59 0.59 -1.20
C VAL A 235 -6.92 0.88 -2.53
N ARG A 236 -6.41 2.09 -2.68
CA ARG A 236 -5.73 2.56 -3.90
C ARG A 236 -4.42 3.26 -3.55
N PRO A 237 -3.43 3.25 -4.46
CA PRO A 237 -2.19 4.02 -4.29
C PRO A 237 -2.47 5.51 -4.05
N GLY A 238 -1.73 6.09 -3.09
CA GLY A 238 -1.92 7.45 -2.59
C GLY A 238 -2.92 7.55 -1.44
N GLU A 239 -3.68 6.50 -1.13
CA GLU A 239 -4.64 6.50 -0.02
C GLU A 239 -3.91 6.35 1.32
N ARG A 240 -4.25 7.24 2.29
CA ARG A 240 -3.78 7.12 3.67
C ARG A 240 -4.68 6.14 4.41
N VAL A 241 -4.06 5.23 5.13
CA VAL A 241 -4.76 4.21 5.93
C VAL A 241 -4.29 4.25 7.39
N GLU A 242 -5.23 4.05 8.30
CA GLU A 242 -4.95 3.91 9.73
C GLU A 242 -4.79 2.43 10.09
N VAL A 243 -4.22 2.16 11.28
CA VAL A 243 -4.12 0.80 11.83
C VAL A 243 -5.52 0.16 11.87
N GLY A 244 -5.62 -1.06 11.35
CA GLY A 244 -6.89 -1.78 11.29
C GLY A 244 -7.80 -1.38 10.13
N ALA A 245 -7.42 -0.45 9.25
CA ALA A 245 -8.18 -0.14 8.04
C ALA A 245 -8.30 -1.39 7.15
N PRO A 246 -9.47 -1.68 6.56
CA PRO A 246 -9.66 -2.85 5.71
C PRO A 246 -8.90 -2.67 4.39
N LEU A 247 -8.02 -3.63 4.07
CA LEU A 247 -7.18 -3.58 2.86
C LEU A 247 -7.69 -4.48 1.75
N ALA A 248 -8.01 -5.74 2.07
CA ALA A 248 -8.31 -6.79 1.11
C ALA A 248 -8.86 -8.03 1.82
N GLU A 249 -8.86 -9.16 1.11
CA GLU A 249 -9.09 -10.49 1.65
C GLU A 249 -7.87 -11.38 1.34
N SER A 250 -7.54 -12.30 2.27
CA SER A 250 -6.53 -13.34 2.02
C SER A 250 -6.91 -14.21 0.84
N GLY A 251 -5.92 -14.79 0.18
CA GLY A 251 -6.12 -15.61 -1.00
C GLY A 251 -5.04 -16.68 -1.16
N ASN A 252 -4.84 -17.10 -2.41
CA ASN A 252 -3.85 -18.12 -2.80
C ASN A 252 -3.28 -17.78 -4.20
N THR A 253 -3.03 -16.49 -4.46
CA THR A 253 -2.54 -16.04 -5.78
C THR A 253 -1.03 -15.89 -5.80
N GLY A 254 -0.41 -16.02 -6.99
CA GLY A 254 1.04 -15.97 -7.16
C GLY A 254 1.76 -17.25 -6.78
N ARG A 255 3.01 -17.16 -6.31
CA ARG A 255 3.80 -18.33 -5.88
C ARG A 255 3.38 -18.74 -4.47
N SER A 256 2.30 -19.45 -4.37
CA SER A 256 1.71 -19.94 -3.14
C SER A 256 1.35 -21.41 -3.23
N THR A 257 1.55 -22.17 -2.16
CA THR A 257 1.24 -23.62 -2.08
C THR A 257 -0.09 -23.91 -1.41
N GLY A 258 -0.71 -22.91 -0.82
CA GLY A 258 -2.01 -23.00 -0.13
C GLY A 258 -2.48 -21.65 0.40
N PRO A 259 -3.74 -21.51 0.80
CA PRO A 259 -4.29 -20.26 1.29
C PRO A 259 -3.52 -19.73 2.51
N HIS A 260 -2.91 -18.56 2.39
CA HIS A 260 -2.20 -17.88 3.48
C HIS A 260 -2.05 -16.39 3.21
N LEU A 261 -1.72 -15.64 4.24
CA LEU A 261 -1.18 -14.29 4.14
C LEU A 261 0.33 -14.34 4.29
N HIS A 262 1.06 -13.88 3.28
CA HIS A 262 2.48 -13.56 3.42
C HIS A 262 2.60 -12.08 3.84
N PHE A 263 3.16 -11.84 5.02
CA PHE A 263 3.37 -10.50 5.57
C PHE A 263 4.87 -10.23 5.75
N VAL A 264 5.33 -9.08 5.27
CA VAL A 264 6.74 -8.69 5.39
C VAL A 264 6.85 -7.18 5.58
N VAL A 265 7.85 -6.77 6.37
CA VAL A 265 8.28 -5.37 6.47
C VAL A 265 9.61 -5.21 5.74
N GLN A 266 9.72 -4.16 4.95
CA GLN A 266 10.86 -3.91 4.06
C GLN A 266 11.32 -2.47 4.17
N ALA A 267 12.60 -2.22 3.86
CA ALA A 267 13.18 -0.89 3.72
C ALA A 267 14.13 -0.85 2.53
N TYR A 268 14.50 0.35 2.08
CA TYR A 268 15.51 0.52 1.05
C TYR A 268 16.90 0.60 1.67
N GLU A 269 17.78 -0.31 1.28
CA GLU A 269 19.20 -0.31 1.61
C GLU A 269 20.01 -0.30 0.31
N GLY A 270 20.91 0.67 0.14
CA GLY A 270 21.71 0.80 -1.08
C GLY A 270 20.89 0.96 -2.39
N GLY A 271 19.63 1.38 -2.29
CA GLY A 271 18.71 1.50 -3.43
C GLY A 271 17.94 0.21 -3.77
N GLU A 272 18.14 -0.86 -3.03
CA GLU A 272 17.39 -2.10 -3.15
C GLU A 272 16.41 -2.26 -2.00
N LEU A 273 15.25 -2.85 -2.28
CA LEU A 273 14.24 -3.15 -1.27
C LEU A 273 14.60 -4.47 -0.59
N VAL A 274 14.87 -4.43 0.71
CA VAL A 274 15.19 -5.60 1.53
C VAL A 274 14.21 -5.75 2.68
N SER A 275 14.02 -6.98 3.14
CA SER A 275 13.21 -7.21 4.35
C SER A 275 14.02 -6.85 5.60
N ILE A 276 13.34 -6.25 6.57
CA ILE A 276 13.91 -5.87 7.86
C ILE A 276 13.20 -6.59 8.99
N PRO A 277 13.88 -6.84 10.13
CA PRO A 277 13.25 -7.41 11.31
C PRO A 277 12.10 -6.52 11.79
N PHE A 278 11.02 -7.14 12.23
CA PHE A 278 9.88 -6.45 12.84
C PHE A 278 9.28 -7.31 13.95
N ARG A 279 8.38 -6.73 14.75
CA ARG A 279 7.62 -7.45 15.77
C ARG A 279 6.15 -7.08 15.71
N PHE A 280 5.29 -8.01 16.07
CA PHE A 280 3.89 -7.71 16.34
C PHE A 280 3.72 -7.25 17.79
N VAL A 281 2.72 -6.39 18.05
CA VAL A 281 2.33 -5.98 19.40
C VAL A 281 1.96 -7.21 20.25
N ARG A 282 1.22 -8.15 19.63
CA ARG A 282 0.96 -9.47 20.20
C ARG A 282 1.94 -10.45 19.57
N PRO A 283 2.79 -11.14 20.37
CA PRO A 283 3.78 -12.07 19.82
C PRO A 283 3.15 -13.18 18.97
N LEU A 284 3.85 -13.60 17.92
CA LEU A 284 3.45 -14.74 17.09
C LEU A 284 3.42 -16.06 17.90
N ALA A 285 4.24 -16.16 18.94
CA ALA A 285 4.19 -17.29 19.87
C ALA A 285 2.83 -17.47 20.57
N ALA A 286 1.95 -16.47 20.51
CA ALA A 286 0.56 -16.61 20.93
C ALA A 286 -0.34 -17.30 19.88
N LEU A 287 0.19 -17.60 18.68
CA LEU A 287 -0.48 -18.39 17.64
C LEU A 287 0.08 -19.81 17.63
N PRO A 288 -0.73 -20.80 17.31
CA PRO A 288 -0.24 -22.14 17.00
C PRO A 288 0.82 -22.06 15.89
N ASN A 289 1.91 -22.77 16.04
CA ASN A 289 3.06 -22.71 15.12
C ASN A 289 3.37 -24.11 14.58
N MET A 290 2.84 -24.41 13.42
CA MET A 290 3.07 -25.70 12.75
C MET A 290 4.51 -25.89 12.27
N ALA A 291 5.30 -24.82 12.10
CA ALA A 291 6.69 -24.91 11.70
C ALA A 291 7.62 -25.38 12.85
N LEU A 292 7.16 -25.28 14.10
CA LEU A 292 7.90 -25.72 15.28
C LEU A 292 7.41 -27.07 15.84
N GLY A 293 6.40 -27.69 15.23
CA GLY A 293 5.92 -29.01 15.64
C GLY A 293 5.07 -29.00 16.90
N ASP A 294 4.36 -27.92 17.18
CA ASP A 294 3.36 -27.83 18.26
C ASP A 294 2.06 -28.55 17.90
#